data_e89bdc06b9659b51cc53433646c67a37
#
_entry.id   e89bdc06b9659b51cc53433646c67a37
#
_cell.length_a   1.000
_cell.length_b   1.000
_cell.length_c   1.000
_cell.angle_alpha   90.00
_cell.angle_beta   90.00
_cell.angle_gamma   90.00
#
_symmetry.space_group_name_H-M   'P 1'
#
loop_
_entity.id
_entity.type
_entity.pdbx_description
1 polymer ?
#
loop_
_entity_poly.entity_id
_entity_poly.type
_entity_poly.pdbx_seq_one_letter_code
_entity_poly.pdbx_strand_id
1 'polypeptide(L)'
;MTTKLLSAVLTAMTALAAPLLAQDAGFVTLFNRKDLAGWKIPPGDNGHWKVVDGTIDIDAESESKAEDKSLWTEREFGDFVLRVDWRIKETPYTNPNVHIVKPDGTSKRDLQGKPILIAVPDSDSGIYLRGNSKAQVNIWCWPVGSGEVYGYRTDESMPASVRAAVTPKKLADHDIGQWNTFEITMKGSRLSVVLNGERVIENAELPGVAARGPIALQHHGGKKDGKWVSPPALVQFRNISIKELK
;
A
#
# COMPACT_ATOMS: atom_id res chain seq x y z
N MET A 1 0.10 -75.76 6.26
CA MET A 1 0.96 -74.70 6.89
C MET A 1 1.14 -73.57 5.89
N THR A 2 0.35 -72.52 6.06
CA THR A 2 0.36 -71.37 5.15
C THR A 2 0.87 -70.15 5.92
N THR A 3 2.06 -69.71 5.60
CA THR A 3 2.76 -68.61 6.23
C THR A 3 2.26 -67.29 5.59
N LYS A 4 1.59 -66.40 6.35
CA LYS A 4 1.21 -65.06 5.91
C LYS A 4 2.41 -64.10 6.14
N LEU A 5 2.95 -63.53 5.07
CA LEU A 5 3.86 -62.38 5.15
C LEU A 5 3.05 -61.12 5.42
N LEU A 6 3.37 -60.42 6.53
CA LEU A 6 2.90 -59.07 6.80
C LEU A 6 3.89 -58.07 6.14
N SER A 7 3.47 -57.32 5.14
CA SER A 7 4.21 -56.21 4.60
C SER A 7 3.90 -54.94 5.43
N ALA A 8 4.88 -54.44 6.13
CA ALA A 8 4.80 -53.14 6.79
C ALA A 8 5.09 -52.02 5.78
N VAL A 9 4.11 -51.18 5.52
CA VAL A 9 4.28 -49.96 4.71
C VAL A 9 4.78 -48.84 5.64
N LEU A 10 6.04 -48.43 5.45
CA LEU A 10 6.65 -47.31 6.15
C LEU A 10 6.33 -46.03 5.39
N THR A 11 5.37 -45.24 5.89
CA THR A 11 5.03 -43.93 5.31
C THR A 11 6.05 -42.93 5.79
N ALA A 12 6.96 -42.51 4.92
CA ALA A 12 7.90 -41.41 5.18
C ALA A 12 7.13 -40.10 5.11
N MET A 13 6.94 -39.45 6.25
CA MET A 13 6.52 -38.04 6.33
C MET A 13 7.70 -37.14 5.94
N THR A 14 7.71 -36.65 4.72
CA THR A 14 8.58 -35.53 4.33
C THR A 14 8.04 -34.24 4.91
N ALA A 15 8.66 -33.76 5.99
CA ALA A 15 8.41 -32.41 6.49
C ALA A 15 8.91 -31.42 5.44
N LEU A 16 8.00 -30.73 4.75
CA LEU A 16 8.36 -29.55 3.97
C LEU A 16 8.83 -28.46 4.95
N ALA A 17 10.14 -28.27 5.04
CA ALA A 17 10.72 -27.09 5.67
C ALA A 17 10.33 -25.88 4.80
N ALA A 18 9.41 -25.03 5.31
CA ALA A 18 9.19 -23.71 4.73
C ALA A 18 10.53 -22.96 4.71
N PRO A 19 10.91 -22.31 3.59
CA PRO A 19 12.13 -21.53 3.58
C PRO A 19 11.98 -20.42 4.62
N LEU A 20 12.84 -20.43 5.65
CA LEU A 20 13.09 -19.27 6.47
C LEU A 20 13.60 -18.19 5.50
N LEU A 21 12.75 -17.22 5.18
CA LEU A 21 13.20 -16.03 4.45
C LEU A 21 14.35 -15.45 5.26
N ALA A 22 15.55 -15.51 4.71
CA ALA A 22 16.71 -14.84 5.27
C ALA A 22 16.28 -13.37 5.47
N GLN A 23 16.28 -12.93 6.72
CA GLN A 23 16.01 -11.54 7.05
C GLN A 23 17.11 -10.76 6.35
N ASP A 24 16.78 -10.07 5.25
CA ASP A 24 17.77 -9.34 4.47
C ASP A 24 18.55 -8.41 5.39
N ALA A 25 19.88 -8.53 5.36
CA ALA A 25 20.74 -7.82 6.28
C ALA A 25 20.43 -6.31 6.29
N GLY A 26 20.14 -5.76 7.47
CA GLY A 26 19.88 -4.35 7.70
C GLY A 26 18.41 -3.91 7.72
N PHE A 27 17.44 -4.79 7.48
CA PHE A 27 16.03 -4.46 7.71
C PHE A 27 15.67 -4.55 9.20
N VAL A 28 14.89 -3.58 9.67
CA VAL A 28 14.32 -3.52 11.01
C VAL A 28 12.80 -3.57 10.89
N THR A 29 12.16 -4.42 11.69
CA THR A 29 10.70 -4.52 11.74
C THR A 29 10.07 -3.26 12.32
N LEU A 30 9.06 -2.70 11.65
CA LEU A 30 8.23 -1.59 12.14
C LEU A 30 6.92 -2.06 12.76
N PHE A 31 6.55 -3.32 12.61
CA PHE A 31 5.32 -3.90 13.15
C PHE A 31 5.60 -5.25 13.80
N ASN A 32 5.34 -5.36 15.11
CA ASN A 32 5.64 -6.53 15.92
C ASN A 32 4.61 -7.67 15.82
N ARG A 33 3.52 -7.49 15.05
CA ARG A 33 2.39 -8.42 14.84
C ARG A 33 1.52 -8.67 16.08
N LYS A 34 1.70 -7.91 17.18
CA LYS A 34 0.96 -8.08 18.43
C LYS A 34 0.13 -6.86 18.78
N ASP A 35 0.69 -5.68 18.59
CA ASP A 35 0.08 -4.40 18.91
C ASP A 35 0.60 -3.29 17.99
N LEU A 36 0.11 -2.07 18.18
CA LEU A 36 0.50 -0.88 17.42
C LEU A 36 1.64 -0.10 18.09
N ALA A 37 2.48 -0.73 18.91
CA ALA A 37 3.66 -0.08 19.49
C ALA A 37 4.58 0.45 18.38
N GLY A 38 5.04 1.70 18.52
CA GLY A 38 5.82 2.42 17.50
C GLY A 38 4.98 3.17 16.46
N TRP A 39 3.64 3.15 16.63
CA TRP A 39 2.68 3.86 15.79
C TRP A 39 1.84 4.83 16.61
N LYS A 40 1.56 6.00 16.06
CA LYS A 40 0.70 7.05 16.63
C LYS A 40 -0.73 6.80 16.18
N ILE A 41 -1.55 6.24 17.07
CA ILE A 41 -2.98 6.06 16.83
C ILE A 41 -3.67 7.43 16.90
N PRO A 42 -4.53 7.80 15.93
CA PRO A 42 -5.25 9.06 15.98
C PRO A 42 -6.07 9.22 17.26
N PRO A 43 -6.05 10.39 17.92
CA PRO A 43 -6.85 10.60 19.13
C PRO A 43 -8.35 10.36 18.88
N GLY A 44 -8.98 9.51 19.69
CA GLY A 44 -10.40 9.15 19.54
C GLY A 44 -10.68 8.17 18.40
N ASP A 45 -9.68 7.41 17.97
CA ASP A 45 -9.83 6.35 16.97
C ASP A 45 -10.74 5.20 17.46
N ASN A 46 -10.79 4.96 18.76
CA ASN A 46 -11.64 3.95 19.43
C ASN A 46 -11.50 2.51 18.90
N GLY A 47 -10.31 2.17 18.36
CA GLY A 47 -9.99 0.81 17.93
C GLY A 47 -10.38 0.48 16.48
N HIS A 48 -10.59 1.48 15.63
CA HIS A 48 -10.73 1.29 14.19
C HIS A 48 -9.41 0.85 13.55
N TRP A 49 -8.28 1.43 14.00
CA TRP A 49 -6.96 0.85 13.78
C TRP A 49 -6.71 -0.24 14.83
N LYS A 50 -6.55 -1.48 14.41
CA LYS A 50 -6.41 -2.64 15.30
C LYS A 50 -5.45 -3.69 14.75
N VAL A 51 -5.04 -4.61 15.61
CA VAL A 51 -4.29 -5.80 15.19
C VAL A 51 -5.22 -7.01 15.22
N VAL A 52 -5.36 -7.68 14.08
CA VAL A 52 -6.16 -8.89 13.92
C VAL A 52 -5.28 -9.95 13.25
N ASP A 53 -5.13 -11.09 13.88
CA ASP A 53 -4.36 -12.24 13.35
C ASP A 53 -2.95 -11.87 12.86
N GLY A 54 -2.27 -10.97 13.60
CA GLY A 54 -0.92 -10.53 13.28
C GLY A 54 -0.83 -9.59 12.08
N THR A 55 -1.94 -8.95 11.70
CA THR A 55 -2.00 -7.89 10.68
C THR A 55 -2.53 -6.61 11.29
N ILE A 56 -2.06 -5.45 10.81
CA ILE A 56 -2.73 -4.17 11.05
C ILE A 56 -3.96 -4.15 10.16
N ASP A 57 -5.13 -3.94 10.76
CA ASP A 57 -6.42 -3.90 10.09
C ASP A 57 -7.08 -2.54 10.31
N ILE A 58 -7.71 -2.00 9.26
CA ILE A 58 -8.55 -0.82 9.34
C ILE A 58 -9.92 -1.12 8.71
N ASP A 59 -10.98 -0.63 9.34
CA ASP A 59 -12.37 -0.73 8.85
C ASP A 59 -12.88 0.55 8.19
N ALA A 60 -11.99 1.52 7.96
CA ALA A 60 -12.25 2.81 7.31
C ALA A 60 -13.28 3.70 8.03
N GLU A 61 -13.63 3.36 9.27
CA GLU A 61 -14.44 4.21 10.17
C GLU A 61 -13.53 4.90 11.18
N SER A 62 -13.98 5.98 11.79
CA SER A 62 -13.25 6.66 12.86
C SER A 62 -14.12 7.72 13.51
N GLU A 63 -14.18 7.75 14.85
CA GLU A 63 -14.74 8.84 15.63
C GLU A 63 -13.75 9.97 15.89
N SER A 64 -12.49 9.81 15.45
CA SER A 64 -11.46 10.84 15.59
C SER A 64 -11.92 12.16 14.99
N LYS A 65 -11.68 13.26 15.72
CA LYS A 65 -11.87 14.63 15.23
C LYS A 65 -10.63 15.20 14.56
N ALA A 66 -9.54 14.44 14.52
CA ALA A 66 -8.34 14.83 13.78
C ALA A 66 -8.64 14.96 12.28
N GLU A 67 -8.03 15.93 11.63
CA GLU A 67 -8.10 16.10 10.18
C GLU A 67 -7.49 14.91 9.47
N ASP A 68 -6.31 14.48 9.93
CA ASP A 68 -5.64 13.26 9.47
C ASP A 68 -5.88 12.12 10.46
N LYS A 69 -6.46 11.04 9.96
CA LYS A 69 -6.80 9.83 10.71
C LYS A 69 -5.89 8.65 10.37
N SER A 70 -4.79 8.91 9.67
CA SER A 70 -3.81 7.91 9.26
C SER A 70 -2.96 7.44 10.43
N LEU A 71 -2.45 6.21 10.32
CA LEU A 71 -1.60 5.59 11.34
C LEU A 71 -0.13 5.92 11.03
N TRP A 72 0.44 6.86 11.77
CA TRP A 72 1.80 7.36 11.58
C TRP A 72 2.83 6.60 12.43
N THR A 73 4.03 6.37 11.90
CA THR A 73 5.15 5.91 12.72
C THR A 73 5.57 6.99 13.74
N GLU A 74 5.98 6.57 14.94
CA GLU A 74 6.61 7.47 15.93
C GLU A 74 7.98 7.94 15.46
N ARG A 75 8.72 7.05 14.79
CA ARG A 75 10.03 7.32 14.21
C ARG A 75 9.92 8.03 12.87
N GLU A 76 10.94 8.80 12.55
CA GLU A 76 11.16 9.45 11.27
C GLU A 76 12.29 8.77 10.50
N PHE A 77 12.23 8.82 9.18
CA PHE A 77 13.16 8.19 8.26
C PHE A 77 13.63 9.15 7.18
N GLY A 78 14.93 9.11 6.88
CA GLY A 78 15.56 9.84 5.77
C GLY A 78 15.52 9.02 4.48
N ASP A 79 16.68 8.57 4.01
CA ASP A 79 16.80 7.63 2.89
C ASP A 79 16.55 6.21 3.37
N PHE A 80 15.71 5.45 2.65
CA PHE A 80 15.33 4.11 3.09
C PHE A 80 14.87 3.20 1.95
N VAL A 81 14.85 1.90 2.24
CA VAL A 81 14.01 0.90 1.57
C VAL A 81 12.97 0.42 2.56
N LEU A 82 11.69 0.53 2.21
CA LEU A 82 10.55 0.05 3.00
C LEU A 82 9.91 -1.13 2.29
N ARG A 83 9.65 -2.21 3.02
CA ARG A 83 8.83 -3.34 2.56
C ARG A 83 7.54 -3.39 3.34
N VAL A 84 6.42 -3.56 2.63
CA VAL A 84 5.09 -3.65 3.21
C VAL A 84 4.26 -4.65 2.41
N ASP A 85 3.74 -5.67 3.07
CA ASP A 85 2.66 -6.46 2.49
C ASP A 85 1.32 -5.80 2.82
N TRP A 86 0.45 -5.70 1.81
CA TRP A 86 -0.89 -5.15 1.95
C TRP A 86 -1.91 -5.96 1.13
N ARG A 87 -3.17 -5.92 1.54
CA ARG A 87 -4.28 -6.42 0.72
C ARG A 87 -5.53 -5.59 0.92
N ILE A 88 -6.27 -5.34 -0.15
CA ILE A 88 -7.64 -4.82 -0.08
C ILE A 88 -8.53 -6.00 0.30
N LYS A 89 -9.34 -5.84 1.36
CA LYS A 89 -10.25 -6.88 1.84
C LYS A 89 -11.50 -7.01 0.95
N GLU A 90 -12.07 -5.87 0.61
CA GLU A 90 -13.31 -5.75 -0.16
C GLU A 90 -13.45 -4.35 -0.78
N THR A 91 -14.35 -4.22 -1.74
CA THR A 91 -14.60 -2.99 -2.50
C THR A 91 -16.10 -2.65 -2.53
N PRO A 92 -16.70 -2.26 -1.38
CA PRO A 92 -18.15 -2.04 -1.28
C PRO A 92 -18.64 -0.73 -1.91
N TYR A 93 -17.72 0.11 -2.38
CA TYR A 93 -18.02 1.38 -3.02
C TYR A 93 -17.67 1.31 -4.51
N THR A 94 -18.61 1.72 -5.36
CA THR A 94 -18.32 1.92 -6.79
C THR A 94 -17.96 3.37 -7.01
N ASN A 95 -16.69 3.62 -7.34
CA ASN A 95 -16.18 4.97 -7.65
C ASN A 95 -16.53 5.32 -9.10
N PRO A 96 -17.42 6.31 -9.33
CA PRO A 96 -17.85 6.67 -10.69
C PRO A 96 -16.85 7.59 -11.41
N ASN A 97 -15.83 8.09 -10.72
CA ASN A 97 -14.98 9.17 -11.18
C ASN A 97 -13.53 8.75 -11.45
N VAL A 98 -13.31 7.49 -11.80
CA VAL A 98 -11.98 6.96 -12.04
C VAL A 98 -11.48 7.37 -13.42
N HIS A 99 -10.35 8.07 -13.45
CA HIS A 99 -9.70 8.49 -14.68
C HIS A 99 -9.00 7.32 -15.39
N ILE A 100 -9.12 7.25 -16.70
CA ILE A 100 -8.21 6.42 -17.51
C ILE A 100 -6.92 7.21 -17.66
N VAL A 101 -5.90 6.85 -16.91
CA VAL A 101 -4.59 7.51 -16.89
C VAL A 101 -3.69 6.92 -17.98
N LYS A 102 -3.04 7.79 -18.77
CA LYS A 102 -2.06 7.40 -19.77
C LYS A 102 -0.65 7.31 -19.18
N PRO A 103 0.30 6.62 -19.85
CA PRO A 103 1.69 6.51 -19.37
C PRO A 103 2.42 7.83 -19.14
N ASP A 104 1.95 8.92 -19.78
CA ASP A 104 2.47 10.28 -19.58
C ASP A 104 1.88 11.00 -18.36
N GLY A 105 1.03 10.32 -17.57
CA GLY A 105 0.37 10.86 -16.38
C GLY A 105 -0.85 11.71 -16.67
N THR A 106 -1.23 11.92 -17.94
CA THR A 106 -2.45 12.66 -18.31
C THR A 106 -3.66 11.74 -18.40
N SER A 107 -4.86 12.30 -18.20
CA SER A 107 -6.11 11.56 -18.39
C SER A 107 -6.42 11.39 -19.88
N LYS A 108 -6.95 10.23 -20.27
CA LYS A 108 -7.55 10.03 -21.58
C LYS A 108 -8.75 10.97 -21.72
N ARG A 109 -8.92 11.57 -22.92
CA ARG A 109 -9.98 12.55 -23.19
C ARG A 109 -10.82 12.11 -24.38
N ASP A 110 -12.08 12.54 -24.39
CA ASP A 110 -13.00 12.39 -25.53
C ASP A 110 -12.69 13.42 -26.65
N LEU A 111 -13.51 13.41 -27.71
CA LEU A 111 -13.37 14.33 -28.84
C LEU A 111 -13.63 15.80 -28.46
N GLN A 112 -14.30 16.06 -27.35
CA GLN A 112 -14.59 17.38 -26.79
C GLN A 112 -13.53 17.84 -25.79
N GLY A 113 -12.50 17.01 -25.55
CA GLY A 113 -11.40 17.30 -24.61
C GLY A 113 -11.74 17.04 -23.14
N LYS A 114 -12.89 16.43 -22.81
CA LYS A 114 -13.26 16.07 -21.44
C LYS A 114 -12.57 14.77 -21.01
N PRO A 115 -12.12 14.64 -19.76
CA PRO A 115 -11.62 13.37 -19.24
C PRO A 115 -12.64 12.25 -19.39
N ILE A 116 -12.19 11.09 -19.85
CA ILE A 116 -13.01 9.88 -19.86
C ILE A 116 -12.93 9.26 -18.48
N LEU A 117 -14.08 9.14 -17.82
CA LEU A 117 -14.23 8.53 -16.50
C LEU A 117 -14.90 7.17 -16.65
N ILE A 118 -14.53 6.25 -15.75
CA ILE A 118 -15.15 4.93 -15.63
C ILE A 118 -15.57 4.68 -14.19
N ALA A 119 -16.57 3.82 -14.02
CA ALA A 119 -16.98 3.35 -12.70
C ALA A 119 -16.27 2.04 -12.39
N VAL A 120 -15.61 1.97 -11.20
CA VAL A 120 -14.96 0.75 -10.74
C VAL A 120 -15.32 0.47 -9.27
N PRO A 121 -15.47 -0.80 -8.86
CA PRO A 121 -15.46 -1.16 -7.45
C PRO A 121 -14.11 -0.73 -6.83
N ASP A 122 -14.13 0.03 -5.74
CA ASP A 122 -12.95 0.72 -5.25
C ASP A 122 -12.80 0.63 -3.73
N SER A 123 -11.56 0.59 -3.30
CA SER A 123 -11.06 0.79 -1.94
C SER A 123 -9.76 1.58 -2.08
N ASP A 124 -9.52 2.54 -1.20
CA ASP A 124 -8.42 3.49 -1.34
C ASP A 124 -7.65 3.60 -0.02
N SER A 125 -6.36 3.43 -0.10
CA SER A 125 -5.40 3.64 0.97
C SER A 125 -4.04 4.01 0.35
N GLY A 126 -2.98 3.95 1.12
CA GLY A 126 -1.63 4.19 0.64
C GLY A 126 -0.61 4.34 1.75
N ILE A 127 0.62 4.53 1.32
CA ILE A 127 1.77 4.74 2.21
C ILE A 127 2.24 6.19 2.05
N TYR A 128 2.06 7.02 3.09
CA TYR A 128 2.60 8.37 3.13
C TYR A 128 4.09 8.34 3.45
N LEU A 129 4.88 9.11 2.73
CA LEU A 129 6.32 9.15 2.86
C LEU A 129 6.78 10.47 3.49
N ARG A 130 7.66 10.38 4.50
CA ARG A 130 8.35 11.51 5.14
C ARG A 130 7.41 12.63 5.61
N GLY A 131 6.29 12.26 6.26
CA GLY A 131 5.35 13.22 6.84
C GLY A 131 4.53 14.01 5.83
N ASN A 132 4.44 13.56 4.58
CA ASN A 132 3.81 14.30 3.50
C ASN A 132 2.75 13.44 2.78
N SER A 133 1.48 13.83 2.92
CA SER A 133 0.36 13.15 2.25
C SER A 133 0.36 13.29 0.72
N LYS A 134 0.99 14.34 0.17
CA LYS A 134 1.19 14.47 -1.27
C LYS A 134 2.14 13.39 -1.81
N ALA A 135 3.15 13.00 -1.01
CA ALA A 135 4.09 11.93 -1.35
C ALA A 135 3.55 10.55 -0.92
N GLN A 136 2.38 10.20 -1.41
CA GLN A 136 1.71 8.92 -1.14
C GLN A 136 1.97 7.92 -2.25
N VAL A 137 2.40 6.73 -1.90
CA VAL A 137 2.37 5.55 -2.77
C VAL A 137 0.98 4.92 -2.61
N ASN A 138 0.09 5.12 -3.59
CA ASN A 138 -1.31 4.74 -3.51
C ASN A 138 -1.54 3.22 -3.57
N ILE A 139 -2.60 2.80 -2.88
CA ILE A 139 -3.21 1.47 -2.92
C ILE A 139 -4.67 1.67 -3.32
N TRP A 140 -5.07 1.22 -4.50
CA TRP A 140 -6.42 1.39 -5.02
C TRP A 140 -6.77 0.38 -6.11
N CYS A 141 -8.00 0.47 -6.67
CA CYS A 141 -8.47 -0.42 -7.71
C CYS A 141 -8.49 0.23 -9.11
N TRP A 142 -7.74 1.32 -9.30
CA TRP A 142 -7.73 2.03 -10.57
C TRP A 142 -6.92 1.27 -11.63
N PRO A 143 -7.33 1.33 -12.92
CA PRO A 143 -6.63 0.61 -14.00
C PRO A 143 -5.17 0.99 -14.19
N VAL A 144 -4.73 2.14 -13.68
CA VAL A 144 -3.32 2.54 -13.69
C VAL A 144 -2.47 1.71 -12.75
N GLY A 145 -3.09 1.01 -11.79
CA GLY A 145 -2.44 0.20 -10.79
C GLY A 145 -2.04 0.96 -9.54
N SER A 146 -1.76 0.20 -8.47
CA SER A 146 -1.19 0.73 -7.23
C SER A 146 0.27 1.14 -7.41
N GLY A 147 0.75 2.03 -6.53
CA GLY A 147 2.10 2.59 -6.61
C GLY A 147 2.16 4.01 -7.19
N GLU A 148 1.08 4.53 -7.78
CA GLU A 148 1.02 5.90 -8.27
C GLU A 148 1.24 6.91 -7.13
N VAL A 149 1.87 8.08 -7.44
CA VAL A 149 1.94 9.20 -6.51
C VAL A 149 0.97 10.28 -6.97
N TYR A 150 -0.32 10.06 -6.63
CA TYR A 150 -1.45 10.88 -7.10
C TYR A 150 -1.25 12.37 -6.87
N GLY A 151 -0.78 12.78 -5.69
CA GLY A 151 -0.59 14.18 -5.34
C GLY A 151 0.43 14.92 -6.23
N TYR A 152 1.40 14.21 -6.80
CA TYR A 152 2.35 14.77 -7.77
C TYR A 152 1.83 14.68 -9.21
N ARG A 153 1.13 13.59 -9.56
CA ARG A 153 0.59 13.44 -10.91
C ARG A 153 -0.48 14.48 -11.23
N THR A 154 -1.35 14.78 -10.28
CA THR A 154 -2.48 15.69 -10.46
C THR A 154 -2.15 17.16 -10.22
N ASP A 155 -0.99 17.45 -9.65
CA ASP A 155 -0.53 18.83 -9.47
C ASP A 155 -0.06 19.42 -10.80
N GLU A 156 -0.89 20.31 -11.37
CA GLU A 156 -0.59 20.97 -12.65
C GLU A 156 0.63 21.88 -12.61
N SER A 157 1.09 22.29 -11.42
CA SER A 157 2.33 23.05 -11.25
C SER A 157 3.59 22.19 -11.43
N MET A 158 3.45 20.86 -11.34
CA MET A 158 4.56 19.94 -11.56
C MET A 158 4.89 19.80 -13.05
N PRO A 159 6.19 19.75 -13.40
CA PRO A 159 6.61 19.45 -14.77
C PRO A 159 5.96 18.17 -15.32
N ALA A 160 5.65 18.13 -16.62
CA ALA A 160 5.07 16.96 -17.27
C ALA A 160 5.93 15.70 -17.07
N SER A 161 7.26 15.85 -17.05
CA SER A 161 8.20 14.75 -16.78
C SER A 161 8.05 14.16 -15.37
N VAL A 162 7.81 15.02 -14.35
CA VAL A 162 7.53 14.56 -12.97
C VAL A 162 6.21 13.81 -12.93
N ARG A 163 5.15 14.38 -13.51
CA ARG A 163 3.82 13.73 -13.54
C ARG A 163 3.84 12.37 -14.25
N ALA A 164 4.58 12.28 -15.36
CA ALA A 164 4.79 11.02 -16.06
C ALA A 164 5.61 10.02 -15.22
N ALA A 165 6.67 10.47 -14.54
CA ALA A 165 7.56 9.59 -13.78
C ALA A 165 6.86 8.93 -12.58
N VAL A 166 5.91 9.62 -11.93
CA VAL A 166 5.16 9.13 -10.78
C VAL A 166 3.91 8.30 -11.15
N THR A 167 3.72 8.02 -12.44
CA THR A 167 2.63 7.19 -12.95
C THR A 167 3.14 5.77 -13.17
N PRO A 168 2.49 4.72 -12.61
CA PRO A 168 2.87 3.33 -12.82
C PRO A 168 3.00 2.97 -14.31
N LYS A 169 4.02 2.19 -14.63
CA LYS A 169 4.28 1.78 -16.03
C LYS A 169 3.58 0.48 -16.39
N LYS A 170 3.03 -0.20 -15.40
CA LYS A 170 2.26 -1.44 -15.57
C LYS A 170 1.33 -1.65 -14.37
N LEU A 171 0.22 -2.33 -14.59
CA LEU A 171 -0.62 -2.90 -13.54
C LEU A 171 0.07 -4.17 -13.03
N ALA A 172 0.39 -4.20 -11.75
CA ALA A 172 1.09 -5.32 -11.11
C ALA A 172 0.37 -5.81 -9.84
N ASP A 173 -0.85 -5.32 -9.60
CA ASP A 173 -1.68 -5.69 -8.47
C ASP A 173 -2.19 -7.14 -8.62
N HIS A 174 -2.24 -7.86 -7.50
CA HIS A 174 -2.99 -9.11 -7.40
C HIS A 174 -4.48 -8.81 -7.19
N ASP A 175 -5.32 -9.84 -7.37
CA ASP A 175 -6.76 -9.73 -7.18
C ASP A 175 -7.14 -9.33 -5.75
N ILE A 176 -8.35 -8.75 -5.60
CA ILE A 176 -8.90 -8.37 -4.30
C ILE A 176 -8.91 -9.57 -3.35
N GLY A 177 -8.51 -9.35 -2.10
CA GLY A 177 -8.32 -10.37 -1.08
C GLY A 177 -6.95 -11.06 -1.10
N GLN A 178 -6.15 -10.89 -2.14
CA GLN A 178 -4.79 -11.43 -2.22
C GLN A 178 -3.77 -10.43 -1.65
N TRP A 179 -2.67 -10.96 -1.10
CA TRP A 179 -1.58 -10.15 -0.60
C TRP A 179 -0.70 -9.61 -1.73
N ASN A 180 -0.40 -8.34 -1.65
CA ASN A 180 0.56 -7.63 -2.47
C ASN A 180 1.78 -7.25 -1.63
N THR A 181 2.93 -7.09 -2.25
CA THR A 181 4.16 -6.63 -1.59
C THR A 181 4.70 -5.40 -2.30
N PHE A 182 4.80 -4.29 -1.56
CA PHE A 182 5.59 -3.14 -1.97
C PHE A 182 7.03 -3.25 -1.47
N GLU A 183 7.98 -2.88 -2.33
CA GLU A 183 9.30 -2.41 -1.96
C GLU A 183 9.46 -0.98 -2.44
N ILE A 184 9.52 -0.04 -1.50
CA ILE A 184 9.55 1.41 -1.74
C ILE A 184 10.94 1.93 -1.37
N THR A 185 11.67 2.48 -2.33
CA THR A 185 12.97 3.11 -2.10
C THR A 185 12.85 4.62 -2.21
N MET A 186 13.22 5.32 -1.12
CA MET A 186 13.43 6.78 -1.12
C MET A 186 14.91 7.08 -0.93
N LYS A 187 15.52 7.81 -1.88
CA LYS A 187 16.90 8.28 -1.79
C LYS A 187 16.98 9.74 -2.25
N GLY A 188 17.30 10.65 -1.33
CA GLY A 188 17.11 12.09 -1.57
C GLY A 188 15.65 12.37 -1.91
N SER A 189 15.39 13.06 -3.01
CA SER A 189 14.05 13.30 -3.55
C SER A 189 13.57 12.23 -4.55
N ARG A 190 14.29 11.11 -4.69
CA ARG A 190 14.04 10.07 -5.68
C ARG A 190 13.24 8.91 -5.10
N LEU A 191 12.16 8.55 -5.78
CA LEU A 191 11.28 7.43 -5.46
C LEU A 191 11.40 6.31 -6.50
N SER A 192 11.54 5.08 -6.04
CA SER A 192 11.29 3.88 -6.84
C SER A 192 10.33 2.97 -6.10
N VAL A 193 9.40 2.35 -6.84
CA VAL A 193 8.42 1.41 -6.29
C VAL A 193 8.44 0.12 -7.09
N VAL A 194 8.62 -0.99 -6.39
CA VAL A 194 8.42 -2.34 -6.90
C VAL A 194 7.16 -2.90 -6.26
N LEU A 195 6.24 -3.40 -7.06
CA LEU A 195 5.01 -4.07 -6.64
C LEU A 195 5.02 -5.51 -7.16
N ASN A 196 4.96 -6.48 -6.25
CA ASN A 196 4.94 -7.91 -6.58
C ASN A 196 6.13 -8.35 -7.48
N GLY A 197 7.32 -7.77 -7.25
CA GLY A 197 8.51 -8.03 -8.05
C GLY A 197 8.62 -7.19 -9.33
N GLU A 198 7.56 -6.45 -9.71
CA GLU A 198 7.51 -5.62 -10.89
C GLU A 198 7.82 -4.16 -10.56
N ARG A 199 8.77 -3.56 -11.26
CA ARG A 199 9.10 -2.13 -11.09
C ARG A 199 8.02 -1.27 -11.75
N VAL A 200 7.18 -0.65 -10.93
CA VAL A 200 6.06 0.21 -11.39
C VAL A 200 6.44 1.69 -11.46
N ILE A 201 7.31 2.16 -10.55
CA ILE A 201 7.91 3.51 -10.57
C ILE A 201 9.43 3.36 -10.53
N GLU A 202 10.14 4.10 -11.36
CA GLU A 202 11.60 4.07 -11.42
C GLU A 202 12.19 5.47 -11.28
N ASN A 203 12.94 5.69 -10.19
CA ASN A 203 13.75 6.88 -9.95
C ASN A 203 13.01 8.21 -10.20
N ALA A 204 11.71 8.27 -9.87
CA ALA A 204 10.88 9.46 -10.04
C ALA A 204 11.30 10.57 -9.07
N GLU A 205 11.46 11.78 -9.58
CA GLU A 205 11.70 12.97 -8.75
C GLU A 205 10.41 13.36 -8.03
N LEU A 206 10.53 13.67 -6.73
CA LEU A 206 9.46 14.26 -5.92
C LEU A 206 9.89 15.65 -5.42
N PRO A 207 9.74 16.70 -6.24
CA PRO A 207 10.16 18.04 -5.87
C PRO A 207 9.51 18.52 -4.56
N GLY A 208 10.32 19.04 -3.63
CA GLY A 208 9.83 19.57 -2.36
C GLY A 208 9.47 18.51 -1.30
N VAL A 209 9.71 17.20 -1.54
CA VAL A 209 9.57 16.20 -0.49
C VAL A 209 10.59 16.47 0.62
N ALA A 210 10.17 16.31 1.89
CA ALA A 210 11.07 16.50 3.03
C ALA A 210 12.24 15.50 2.99
N ALA A 211 13.40 15.93 3.49
CA ALA A 211 14.59 15.07 3.58
C ALA A 211 14.39 13.93 4.59
N ARG A 212 13.53 14.13 5.61
CA ARG A 212 13.22 13.18 6.67
C ARG A 212 11.80 13.42 7.20
N GLY A 213 11.15 12.36 7.67
CA GLY A 213 9.83 12.44 8.30
C GLY A 213 9.25 11.05 8.58
N PRO A 214 8.11 10.97 9.27
CA PRO A 214 7.44 9.72 9.56
C PRO A 214 6.80 9.13 8.30
N ILE A 215 6.44 7.85 8.40
CA ILE A 215 5.69 7.10 7.39
C ILE A 215 4.29 6.86 7.95
N ALA A 216 3.24 6.85 7.09
CA ALA A 216 1.92 6.45 7.54
C ALA A 216 1.25 5.43 6.62
N LEU A 217 0.34 4.68 7.23
CA LEU A 217 -0.69 3.91 6.54
C LEU A 217 -1.93 4.82 6.48
N GLN A 218 -2.44 5.08 5.27
CA GLN A 218 -3.51 6.05 5.07
C GLN A 218 -4.86 5.50 5.53
N HIS A 219 -5.58 6.31 6.31
CA HIS A 219 -7.03 6.23 6.45
C HIS A 219 -7.70 6.99 5.29
N HIS A 220 -8.66 6.37 4.64
CA HIS A 220 -9.51 6.99 3.63
C HIS A 220 -10.94 6.47 3.75
N GLY A 221 -11.92 7.27 3.31
CA GLY A 221 -13.31 6.90 3.32
C GLY A 221 -14.13 7.62 4.38
N GLY A 222 -15.41 7.37 4.34
CA GLY A 222 -16.38 7.86 5.28
C GLY A 222 -17.78 7.44 4.87
N LYS A 223 -18.67 7.35 5.86
CA LYS A 223 -20.08 7.03 5.66
C LYS A 223 -20.95 8.25 5.90
N LYS A 224 -22.02 8.34 5.12
CA LYS A 224 -23.15 9.22 5.38
C LYS A 224 -24.43 8.37 5.31
N ASP A 225 -25.24 8.46 6.34
CA ASP A 225 -26.50 7.67 6.47
C ASP A 225 -26.24 6.15 6.25
N GLY A 226 -25.13 5.64 6.84
CA GLY A 226 -24.73 4.25 6.78
C GLY A 226 -24.16 3.78 5.44
N LYS A 227 -24.05 4.66 4.43
CA LYS A 227 -23.51 4.34 3.10
C LYS A 227 -22.15 4.99 2.87
N TRP A 228 -21.23 4.28 2.24
CA TRP A 228 -19.95 4.85 1.80
C TRP A 228 -20.18 5.97 0.79
N VAL A 229 -19.52 7.10 1.00
CA VAL A 229 -19.56 8.28 0.11
C VAL A 229 -18.24 8.51 -0.63
N SER A 230 -17.23 7.74 -0.29
CA SER A 230 -15.94 7.69 -0.96
C SER A 230 -15.33 6.29 -0.80
N PRO A 231 -14.30 5.90 -1.60
CA PRO A 231 -13.65 4.61 -1.47
C PRO A 231 -13.11 4.39 -0.05
N PRO A 232 -13.54 3.34 0.68
CA PRO A 232 -13.07 3.12 2.03
C PRO A 232 -11.69 2.45 2.05
N ALA A 233 -10.86 2.76 3.04
CA ALA A 233 -9.60 2.08 3.29
C ALA A 233 -9.83 0.71 3.96
N LEU A 234 -10.48 -0.22 3.28
CA LEU A 234 -10.67 -1.59 3.78
C LEU A 234 -9.45 -2.44 3.47
N VAL A 235 -8.32 -2.08 4.07
CA VAL A 235 -7.00 -2.64 3.78
C VAL A 235 -6.39 -3.25 5.04
N GLN A 236 -5.61 -4.31 4.85
CA GLN A 236 -4.77 -4.91 5.88
C GLN A 236 -3.30 -4.79 5.50
N PHE A 237 -2.44 -4.66 6.52
CA PHE A 237 -1.00 -4.54 6.36
C PHE A 237 -0.26 -5.54 7.26
N ARG A 238 0.88 -6.07 6.78
CA ARG A 238 1.76 -6.94 7.55
C ARG A 238 3.20 -6.86 7.04
N ASN A 239 4.12 -7.54 7.71
CA ASN A 239 5.52 -7.68 7.29
C ASN A 239 6.18 -6.32 6.98
N ILE A 240 5.83 -5.30 7.80
CA ILE A 240 6.33 -3.94 7.61
C ILE A 240 7.75 -3.87 8.16
N SER A 241 8.72 -3.64 7.28
CA SER A 241 10.13 -3.54 7.67
C SER A 241 10.85 -2.47 6.85
N ILE A 242 11.85 -1.84 7.44
CA ILE A 242 12.58 -0.75 6.83
C ILE A 242 14.09 -0.94 6.99
N LYS A 243 14.83 -0.54 5.95
CA LYS A 243 16.29 -0.44 5.95
C LYS A 243 16.66 1.01 5.66
N GLU A 244 17.25 1.69 6.65
CA GLU A 244 17.79 3.04 6.44
C GLU A 244 19.06 2.95 5.57
N LEU A 245 19.16 3.79 4.55
CA LEU A 245 20.30 3.91 3.68
C LEU A 245 21.29 4.95 4.22
N LYS A 246 22.57 4.72 3.98
CA LYS A 246 23.65 5.64 4.38
C LYS A 246 24.03 6.56 3.23
#